data_bcd380e91380a466a5d49cf6fa1c48df
#
_entry.id   bcd380e91380a466a5d49cf6fa1c48df
#
_cell.length_a   1.000
_cell.length_b   1.000
_cell.length_c   1.000
_cell.angle_alpha   90.00
_cell.angle_beta   90.00
_cell.angle_gamma   90.00
#
_symmetry.space_group_name_H-M   'P 1'
#
loop_
_entity.id
_entity.type
_entity.pdbx_description
1 polymer ?
#
loop_
_entity_poly.entity_id
_entity_poly.type
_entity_poly.pdbx_seq_one_letter_code
_entity_poly.pdbx_strand_id
1 'polypeptide(L)'
;METASLLLHSLGGASNIRDIEPCMLRIRIEVESPELVDEEGLRVPEVLALVRTGNIVQLVTGVNARNIALQMLQLCLPQDVSAGTRKSPFSRIPQAIK
;
A
#
# COMPACT_ATOMS: atom_id res chain seq x y z
N MET A 1 -6.20 -2.58 12.09
CA MET A 1 -5.28 -1.84 11.26
C MET A 1 -3.82 -2.03 11.63
N GLU A 2 -3.55 -2.85 12.60
CA GLU A 2 -2.18 -3.06 13.01
C GLU A 2 -1.35 -3.66 11.89
N THR A 3 -1.87 -4.64 11.19
CA THR A 3 -1.13 -5.25 10.09
C THR A 3 -0.86 -4.23 9.00
N ALA A 4 -1.86 -3.42 8.65
CA ALA A 4 -1.69 -2.42 7.61
C ALA A 4 -0.62 -1.41 8.01
N SER A 5 -0.60 -1.01 9.26
CA SER A 5 0.39 -0.05 9.74
C SER A 5 1.80 -0.62 9.68
N LEU A 6 1.95 -1.88 10.08
CA LEU A 6 3.25 -2.53 10.02
C LEU A 6 3.73 -2.66 8.57
N LEU A 7 2.84 -3.01 7.67
CA LEU A 7 3.21 -3.17 6.27
C LEU A 7 3.62 -1.83 5.67
N LEU A 8 2.89 -0.76 5.99
CA LEU A 8 3.26 0.54 5.47
C LEU A 8 4.62 0.97 5.99
N HIS A 9 4.88 0.75 7.26
CA HIS A 9 6.16 1.11 7.83
C HIS A 9 7.29 0.34 7.13
N SER A 10 7.07 -0.94 6.89
CA SER A 10 8.09 -1.77 6.27
C SER A 10 8.28 -1.45 4.79
N LEU A 11 7.29 -0.81 4.17
CA LEU A 11 7.42 -0.39 2.78
C LEU A 11 8.13 0.96 2.66
N GLY A 12 8.58 1.52 3.75
CA GLY A 12 9.28 2.80 3.73
C GLY A 12 8.41 3.96 4.18
N GLY A 13 7.22 3.67 4.67
CA GLY A 13 6.31 4.70 5.13
C GLY A 13 5.35 5.13 4.03
N ALA A 14 4.30 5.82 4.43
CA ALA A 14 3.28 6.24 3.48
C ALA A 14 3.84 7.12 2.38
N SER A 15 4.86 7.90 2.68
CA SER A 15 5.44 8.79 1.68
C SER A 15 6.18 8.03 0.58
N ASN A 16 6.49 6.76 0.80
CA ASN A 16 7.17 5.96 -0.20
C ASN A 16 6.18 5.20 -1.08
N ILE A 17 4.90 5.34 -0.84
CA ILE A 17 3.89 4.60 -1.57
C ILE A 17 3.37 5.44 -2.73
N ARG A 18 3.44 4.89 -3.93
CA ARG A 18 2.88 5.55 -5.10
C ARG A 18 1.50 5.01 -5.42
N ASP A 19 1.27 3.75 -5.18
CA ASP A 19 0.00 3.13 -5.52
C ASP A 19 -0.19 1.86 -4.72
N ILE A 20 -1.43 1.55 -4.36
CA ILE A 20 -1.78 0.31 -3.70
C ILE A 20 -3.01 -0.23 -4.39
N GLU A 21 -2.93 -1.45 -4.88
CA GLU A 21 -4.03 -2.03 -5.61
C GLU A 21 -4.28 -3.46 -5.15
N PRO A 22 -5.44 -3.76 -4.61
CA PRO A 22 -5.75 -5.16 -4.29
C PRO A 22 -6.06 -5.91 -5.58
N CYS A 23 -5.54 -7.11 -5.69
CA CYS A 23 -5.73 -7.88 -6.89
C CYS A 23 -5.94 -9.32 -6.51
N MET A 24 -7.18 -9.70 -6.36
CA MET A 24 -7.54 -11.06 -5.97
C MET A 24 -6.96 -11.36 -4.58
N LEU A 25 -6.03 -12.29 -4.50
CA LEU A 25 -5.47 -12.70 -3.20
C LEU A 25 -4.18 -11.98 -2.85
N ARG A 26 -3.85 -10.91 -3.57
CA ARG A 26 -2.59 -10.22 -3.33
C ARG A 26 -2.80 -8.71 -3.35
N ILE A 27 -1.84 -8.00 -2.82
CA ILE A 27 -1.83 -6.55 -2.83
C ILE A 27 -0.62 -6.14 -3.65
N ARG A 28 -0.87 -5.35 -4.69
CA ARG A 28 0.21 -4.85 -5.53
C ARG A 28 0.52 -3.43 -5.11
N ILE A 29 1.74 -3.16 -4.75
CA ILE A 29 2.15 -1.86 -4.24
C ILE A 29 3.28 -1.33 -5.09
N GLU A 30 3.15 -0.09 -5.53
CA GLU A 30 4.23 0.57 -6.25
C GLU A 30 4.88 1.57 -5.30
N VAL A 31 6.19 1.55 -5.18
CA VAL A 31 6.91 2.42 -4.26
C VAL A 31 7.83 3.36 -5.04
N GLU A 32 8.16 4.48 -4.39
CA GLU A 32 9.07 5.43 -5.01
C GLU A 32 10.50 4.92 -4.96
N SER A 33 10.90 4.44 -3.80
CA SER A 33 12.27 4.02 -3.58
C SER A 33 12.28 2.60 -3.07
N PRO A 34 12.53 1.63 -3.93
CA PRO A 34 12.52 0.24 -3.50
C PRO A 34 13.58 -0.07 -2.45
N GLU A 35 14.63 0.72 -2.37
CA GLU A 35 15.65 0.47 -1.38
C GLU A 35 15.18 0.77 0.03
N LEU A 36 14.07 1.47 0.19
CA LEU A 36 13.55 1.74 1.52
C LEU A 36 12.65 0.62 2.02
N VAL A 37 12.40 -0.38 1.21
CA VAL A 37 11.51 -1.48 1.58
C VAL A 37 12.27 -2.47 2.46
N ASP A 38 11.69 -2.78 3.62
CA ASP A 38 12.28 -3.73 4.56
C ASP A 38 11.56 -5.05 4.41
N GLU A 39 12.13 -5.98 3.67
CA GLU A 39 11.49 -7.27 3.43
C GLU A 39 11.25 -8.04 4.70
N GLU A 40 12.15 -7.94 5.66
CA GLU A 40 11.96 -8.66 6.91
C GLU A 40 10.71 -8.18 7.62
N GLY A 41 10.50 -6.88 7.62
CA GLY A 41 9.32 -6.34 8.26
C GLY A 41 8.03 -6.69 7.54
N LEU A 42 8.12 -7.07 6.27
CA LEU A 42 6.93 -7.46 5.53
C LEU A 42 6.55 -8.92 5.77
N ARG A 43 7.40 -9.68 6.44
CA ARG A 43 7.12 -11.09 6.63
C ARG A 43 6.33 -11.30 7.90
N VAL A 44 5.15 -10.73 7.94
CA VAL A 44 4.26 -10.92 9.07
C VAL A 44 3.37 -12.14 8.78
N PRO A 45 2.70 -12.68 9.79
CA PRO A 45 1.91 -13.90 9.57
C PRO A 45 0.83 -13.74 8.50
N GLU A 46 0.33 -12.52 8.31
CA GLU A 46 -0.71 -12.30 7.31
C GLU A 46 -0.19 -12.35 5.89
N VAL A 47 1.10 -12.23 5.70
CA VAL A 47 1.67 -12.23 4.35
C VAL A 47 2.19 -13.63 4.06
N LEU A 48 1.52 -14.29 3.12
CA LEU A 48 1.86 -15.66 2.79
C LEU A 48 3.06 -15.75 1.84
N ALA A 49 3.25 -14.74 1.03
CA ALA A 49 4.36 -14.71 0.10
C ALA A 49 4.65 -13.28 -0.31
N LEU A 50 5.86 -13.04 -0.76
CA LEU A 50 6.31 -11.71 -1.11
C LEU A 50 7.05 -11.78 -2.43
N VAL A 51 6.68 -10.93 -3.38
CA VAL A 51 7.33 -10.87 -4.67
C VAL A 51 7.73 -9.43 -4.93
N ARG A 52 8.95 -9.21 -5.34
CA ARG A 52 9.43 -7.87 -5.65
C ARG A 52 9.97 -7.82 -7.07
N THR A 53 9.61 -6.78 -7.80
CA THR A 53 10.09 -6.59 -9.15
C THR A 53 10.23 -5.09 -9.37
N GLY A 54 11.47 -4.59 -9.38
CA GLY A 54 11.69 -3.15 -9.55
C GLY A 54 11.03 -2.37 -8.43
N ASN A 55 10.13 -1.48 -8.80
CA ASN A 55 9.42 -0.66 -7.81
C ASN A 55 8.11 -1.31 -7.36
N ILE A 56 7.86 -2.52 -7.76
CA ILE A 56 6.60 -3.17 -7.43
C ILE A 56 6.84 -4.22 -6.36
N VAL A 57 6.01 -4.18 -5.33
CA VAL A 57 6.03 -5.18 -4.27
C VAL A 57 4.65 -5.82 -4.26
N GLN A 58 4.59 -7.14 -4.36
CA GLN A 58 3.33 -7.84 -4.29
C GLN A 58 3.30 -8.68 -3.04
N LEU A 59 2.27 -8.51 -2.24
CA LEU A 59 2.09 -9.24 -1.00
C LEU A 59 0.92 -10.18 -1.17
N VAL A 60 1.16 -11.47 -1.06
CA VAL A 60 0.09 -12.44 -1.15
C VAL A 60 -0.48 -12.61 0.24
N THR A 61 -1.67 -12.13 0.47
CA THR A 61 -2.27 -12.16 1.80
C THR A 61 -3.56 -12.97 1.82
N GLY A 62 -3.91 -13.60 0.71
CA GLY A 62 -5.10 -14.44 0.69
C GLY A 62 -6.38 -13.63 0.65
N VAL A 63 -7.44 -14.19 1.19
CA VAL A 63 -8.76 -13.57 1.08
C VAL A 63 -8.85 -12.22 1.78
N ASN A 64 -7.89 -11.89 2.63
CA ASN A 64 -7.92 -10.61 3.32
C ASN A 64 -7.22 -9.50 2.54
N ALA A 65 -6.74 -9.79 1.33
CA ALA A 65 -5.96 -8.81 0.59
C ALA A 65 -6.71 -7.49 0.41
N ARG A 66 -7.98 -7.57 0.04
CA ARG A 66 -8.73 -6.35 -0.18
C ARG A 66 -8.89 -5.54 1.09
N ASN A 67 -9.20 -6.21 2.20
CA ASN A 67 -9.38 -5.49 3.46
C ASN A 67 -8.09 -4.84 3.92
N ILE A 68 -6.98 -5.55 3.81
CA ILE A 68 -5.71 -5.00 4.23
C ILE A 68 -5.33 -3.83 3.33
N ALA A 69 -5.54 -3.97 2.01
CA ALA A 69 -5.22 -2.89 1.08
C ALA A 69 -6.05 -1.65 1.38
N LEU A 70 -7.33 -1.81 1.69
CA LEU A 70 -8.16 -0.67 2.01
C LEU A 70 -7.71 0.01 3.30
N GLN A 71 -7.29 -0.76 4.28
CA GLN A 71 -6.77 -0.18 5.51
C GLN A 71 -5.47 0.57 5.25
N MET A 72 -4.61 0.02 4.40
CA MET A 72 -3.37 0.70 4.05
C MET A 72 -3.67 2.01 3.33
N LEU A 73 -4.64 2.00 2.44
CA LEU A 73 -5.01 3.22 1.73
C LEU A 73 -5.54 4.27 2.70
N GLN A 74 -6.33 3.87 3.67
CA GLN A 74 -6.82 4.80 4.67
C GLN A 74 -5.69 5.43 5.44
N LEU A 75 -4.66 4.66 5.76
CA LEU A 75 -3.54 5.20 6.52
C LEU A 75 -2.67 6.11 5.68
N CYS A 76 -2.74 5.99 4.36
CA CYS A 76 -1.97 6.87 3.49
C CYS A 76 -2.68 8.18 3.22
N LEU A 77 -3.97 8.27 3.51
CA LEU A 77 -4.69 9.51 3.24
C LEU A 77 -4.43 10.52 4.34
N PRO A 78 -4.40 11.79 4.00
CA PRO A 78 -4.24 12.81 5.04
C PRO A 78 -5.40 12.76 6.00
N GLN A 79 -5.10 12.85 7.27
CA GLN A 79 -6.14 12.75 8.24
C GLN A 79 -6.99 13.99 8.35
N ASP A 80 -6.48 15.09 7.90
CA ASP A 80 -7.24 16.30 8.05
C ASP A 80 -7.87 16.72 6.81
N VAL A 81 -8.12 15.88 5.93
CA VAL A 81 -8.67 16.23 4.73
C VAL A 81 -10.00 16.65 4.84
N SER A 82 -10.35 17.23 5.74
CA SER A 82 -11.66 17.59 5.87
C SER A 82 -12.19 18.18 4.67
N ALA A 83 -11.47 18.84 4.01
CA ALA A 83 -12.00 19.48 2.89
C ALA A 83 -12.49 18.55 1.91
N GLY A 84 -12.25 17.47 2.01
CA GLY A 84 -12.74 16.56 1.12
C GLY A 84 -12.42 16.88 -0.22
N THR A 85 -11.65 17.72 -0.42
CA THR A 85 -11.45 17.98 -1.68
C THR A 85 -10.37 17.39 -2.15
N ARG A 86 -9.76 16.88 -1.64
CA ARG A 86 -8.73 16.54 -2.14
C ARG A 86 -8.66 15.56 -2.82
N LYS A 87 -7.92 15.35 -3.52
CA LYS A 87 -7.79 14.26 -4.15
C LYS A 87 -6.87 13.43 -3.47
N SER A 88 -7.14 12.16 -3.40
CA SER A 88 -6.24 11.25 -2.82
C SER A 88 -5.02 11.16 -3.66
N PRO A 89 -3.93 10.76 -3.13
CA PRO A 89 -2.72 10.59 -3.90
C PRO A 89 -2.84 9.50 -4.92
N PHE A 90 -3.88 8.72 -4.83
CA PHE A 90 -4.01 7.63 -5.76
C PHE A 90 -5.03 7.91 -6.81
N SER A 91 -5.53 9.14 -6.87
CA SER A 91 -6.47 9.37 -7.89
C SER A 91 -5.84 10.05 -9.00
N ARG A 92 -5.56 10.11 -9.59
CA ARG A 92 -5.13 10.59 -10.55
C ARG A 92 -5.29 10.22 -11.43
N ILE A 93 -5.64 10.22 -11.47
CA ILE A 93 -5.83 9.69 -11.94
C ILE A 93 -6.21 9.74 -12.50
N PRO A 94 -6.46 10.01 -12.80
CA PRO A 94 -6.72 10.11 -13.45
C PRO A 94 -7.04 10.66 -13.76
N GLN A 95 -6.94 11.13 -13.44
CA GLN A 95 -7.27 11.37 -13.44
C GLN A 95 -7.44 11.67 -13.84
N ALA A 96 -7.46 11.94 -13.87
CA ALA A 96 -7.62 11.98 -13.98
C ALA A 96 -7.79 12.22 -14.36
N ILE A 97 -7.76 12.53 -14.51
CA ILE A 97 -7.91 12.50 -14.54
C ILE A 97 -8.01 12.60 -14.85
N LYS A 98 -7.94 12.99 -14.98
CA LYS A 98 -8.05 12.91 -14.93
C LYS A 98 -8.31 13.01 -14.96
#